data_d1a0072b6ec143a943882dce51a97fa2
#
_entry.id   d1a0072b6ec143a943882dce51a97fa2
#
_cell.length_a   1.000
_cell.length_b   1.000
_cell.length_c   1.000
_cell.angle_alpha   90.00
_cell.angle_beta   90.00
_cell.angle_gamma   90.00
#
_symmetry.space_group_name_H-M   'P 1'
#
loop_
_entity.id
_entity.type
_entity.pdbx_description
1 polymer ?
#
loop_
_entity_poly.entity_id
_entity_poly.type
_entity_poly.pdbx_seq_one_letter_code
_entity_poly.pdbx_strand_id
1 'polypeptide(L)'
;MPKKQRKFADDGWAVWIDGDDVSTVYINDWLNPKGKSYVDLAVRIRGVKESKNLNVYVPFGVSKEDIEDVSLLFNDKNILQAIFSASCVMEYKKNEYTSEIAYNGKTVDIVHIGELGYETSVLSEGTLIKIDLEKLRPYLDNDEAYFVWRMPHKSLDEVFAPRKDMNSAMERLKDLITTPIVAEKFGYSIRINEARLLPEEITKIGAFHRQKLKKAVVTLSVNESYELNDAGAYRIRRLEENLYKDFLPKGYKSEDVITYQWQQNRETNLKGHFNFYYNVNKNSVSRGSMFLYLVLLTVIGVAGNLIADLIGKLLGL
;
A
#
# COMPACT_ATOMS: atom_id res chain seq x y z
N MET A 1 -0.41 -6.39 29.60
CA MET A 1 -1.47 -5.39 29.27
C MET A 1 -2.26 -5.92 28.10
N PRO A 2 -3.61 -5.91 28.12
CA PRO A 2 -4.41 -6.35 26.97
C PRO A 2 -4.16 -5.39 25.80
N LYS A 3 -3.73 -5.91 24.64
CA LYS A 3 -3.61 -5.12 23.41
C LYS A 3 -4.99 -4.51 23.11
N LYS A 4 -5.12 -3.19 23.19
CA LYS A 4 -6.29 -2.47 22.68
C LYS A 4 -6.48 -2.88 21.23
N GLN A 5 -7.60 -3.53 20.91
CA GLN A 5 -7.99 -3.78 19.52
C GLN A 5 -8.13 -2.40 18.84
N ARG A 6 -7.19 -2.06 17.97
CA ARG A 6 -7.29 -0.86 17.14
C ARG A 6 -8.42 -1.09 16.13
N LYS A 7 -9.41 -0.23 16.10
CA LYS A 7 -10.54 -0.28 15.15
C LYS A 7 -10.13 0.07 13.71
N PHE A 8 -8.96 0.66 13.54
CA PHE A 8 -8.35 1.02 12.26
C PHE A 8 -6.84 0.83 12.38
N ALA A 9 -6.20 0.35 11.32
CA ALA A 9 -4.75 0.35 11.24
C ALA A 9 -4.32 1.74 10.74
N ASP A 10 -3.83 2.58 11.65
CA ASP A 10 -3.15 3.83 11.32
C ASP A 10 -1.64 3.56 11.38
N ASP A 11 -0.99 3.50 10.24
CA ASP A 11 0.45 3.25 10.17
C ASP A 11 1.20 4.55 9.87
N GLY A 12 2.08 4.93 10.81
CA GLY A 12 2.99 6.07 10.66
C GLY A 12 4.27 5.67 9.93
N TRP A 13 4.52 6.21 8.76
CA TRP A 13 5.75 6.06 7.99
C TRP A 13 6.59 7.31 8.14
N ALA A 14 7.91 7.19 8.13
CA ALA A 14 8.77 8.37 8.07
C ALA A 14 9.88 8.20 7.05
N VAL A 15 10.14 9.29 6.30
CA VAL A 15 11.25 9.37 5.35
C VAL A 15 11.91 10.72 5.50
N TRP A 16 13.21 10.73 5.75
CA TRP A 16 14.01 11.96 5.82
C TRP A 16 15.44 11.73 5.39
N ILE A 17 16.13 12.81 5.09
CA ILE A 17 17.55 12.83 4.78
C ILE A 17 18.28 13.81 5.71
N ASP A 18 19.57 13.56 5.92
CA ASP A 18 20.45 14.47 6.64
C ASP A 18 21.04 15.49 5.66
N GLY A 19 20.20 16.39 5.12
CA GLY A 19 20.55 17.34 4.07
C GLY A 19 19.32 18.04 3.53
N ASP A 20 19.23 18.17 2.20
CA ASP A 20 18.11 18.77 1.50
C ASP A 20 16.81 17.95 1.58
N ASP A 21 15.76 18.47 0.97
CA ASP A 21 14.42 17.86 1.05
C ASP A 21 14.28 16.60 0.21
N VAL A 22 13.62 15.57 0.73
CA VAL A 22 13.12 14.44 -0.07
C VAL A 22 12.11 14.95 -1.08
N SER A 23 12.34 14.64 -2.35
CA SER A 23 11.46 15.14 -3.42
C SER A 23 10.13 14.41 -3.48
N THR A 24 10.18 13.08 -3.48
CA THR A 24 8.96 12.26 -3.58
C THR A 24 9.13 10.92 -2.87
N VAL A 25 8.09 10.50 -2.17
CA VAL A 25 7.96 9.15 -1.62
C VAL A 25 6.84 8.44 -2.38
N TYR A 26 7.08 7.20 -2.76
CA TYR A 26 6.11 6.30 -3.37
C TYR A 26 5.95 5.09 -2.46
N ILE A 27 4.72 4.75 -2.12
CA ILE A 27 4.36 3.52 -1.39
C ILE A 27 3.38 2.76 -2.28
N ASN A 28 3.74 1.55 -2.67
CA ASN A 28 2.85 0.68 -3.43
C ASN A 28 2.53 -0.57 -2.60
N ASP A 29 1.32 -0.61 -2.06
CA ASP A 29 0.82 -1.75 -1.32
C ASP A 29 0.28 -2.83 -2.26
N TRP A 30 0.87 -4.00 -2.21
CA TRP A 30 0.44 -5.21 -2.89
C TRP A 30 -0.33 -6.09 -1.90
N LEU A 31 -1.65 -6.01 -1.92
CA LEU A 31 -2.48 -6.77 -1.00
C LEU A 31 -2.93 -8.08 -1.60
N ASN A 32 -2.45 -9.19 -1.05
CA ASN A 32 -2.79 -10.53 -1.48
C ASN A 32 -3.71 -11.23 -0.47
N PRO A 33 -4.96 -11.51 -0.84
CA PRO A 33 -5.92 -12.15 0.06
C PRO A 33 -5.61 -13.60 0.40
N LYS A 34 -4.76 -14.25 -0.39
CA LYS A 34 -4.47 -15.68 -0.29
C LYS A 34 -3.01 -15.99 0.00
N GLY A 35 -2.19 -14.98 0.25
CA GLY A 35 -0.76 -15.14 0.41
C GLY A 35 -0.10 -13.98 1.12
N LYS A 36 1.22 -13.89 0.98
CA LYS A 36 1.98 -12.76 1.54
C LYS A 36 1.65 -11.48 0.78
N SER A 37 1.38 -10.42 1.50
CA SER A 37 1.32 -9.06 0.97
C SER A 37 2.73 -8.45 0.97
N TYR A 38 2.93 -7.47 0.10
CA TYR A 38 4.21 -6.78 -0.04
C TYR A 38 3.98 -5.28 -0.12
N VAL A 39 5.02 -4.52 0.19
CA VAL A 39 5.06 -3.09 -0.08
C VAL A 39 6.34 -2.77 -0.85
N ASP A 40 6.18 -2.06 -1.97
CA ASP A 40 7.29 -1.44 -2.64
C ASP A 40 7.38 0.00 -2.14
N LEU A 41 8.52 0.35 -1.58
CA LEU A 41 8.82 1.70 -1.18
C LEU A 41 9.86 2.27 -2.13
N ALA A 42 9.56 3.45 -2.68
CA ALA A 42 10.54 4.17 -3.46
C ALA A 42 10.69 5.61 -2.98
N VAL A 43 11.91 6.11 -3.02
CA VAL A 43 12.27 7.47 -2.60
C VAL A 43 13.07 8.14 -3.70
N ARG A 44 12.62 9.32 -4.11
CA ARG A 44 13.33 10.17 -5.04
C ARG A 44 13.90 11.36 -4.30
N ILE A 45 15.19 11.58 -4.42
CA ILE A 45 15.94 12.64 -3.73
C ILE A 45 16.53 13.57 -4.78
N ARG A 46 16.44 14.87 -4.56
CA ARG A 46 17.25 15.90 -5.23
C ARG A 46 18.25 16.43 -4.23
N GLY A 47 19.42 16.86 -4.69
CA GLY A 47 20.50 17.28 -3.79
C GLY A 47 21.13 16.07 -3.08
N VAL A 48 21.10 14.89 -3.70
CA VAL A 48 21.60 13.66 -3.09
C VAL A 48 23.09 13.72 -2.77
N LYS A 49 23.86 14.48 -3.55
CA LYS A 49 25.31 14.66 -3.35
C LYS A 49 25.66 15.43 -2.08
N GLU A 50 24.76 16.28 -1.60
CA GLU A 50 24.94 17.08 -0.38
C GLU A 50 24.41 16.37 0.88
N SER A 51 23.70 15.26 0.68
CA SER A 51 23.07 14.53 1.78
C SER A 51 24.00 13.45 2.34
N LYS A 52 23.84 13.12 3.65
CA LYS A 52 24.66 12.09 4.32
C LYS A 52 23.99 10.75 4.38
N ASN A 53 22.75 10.72 4.84
CA ASN A 53 21.98 9.48 5.01
C ASN A 53 20.56 9.66 4.47
N LEU A 54 20.03 8.62 3.83
CA LEU A 54 18.61 8.43 3.66
C LEU A 54 18.11 7.52 4.78
N ASN A 55 17.12 8.00 5.52
CA ASN A 55 16.51 7.28 6.63
C ASN A 55 15.05 7.00 6.31
N VAL A 56 14.63 5.77 6.51
CA VAL A 56 13.25 5.33 6.28
C VAL A 56 12.80 4.51 7.48
N TYR A 57 11.72 4.95 8.09
CA TYR A 57 11.04 4.17 9.12
C TYR A 57 9.78 3.53 8.54
N VAL A 58 9.63 2.22 8.76
CA VAL A 58 8.44 1.44 8.42
C VAL A 58 7.78 0.94 9.70
N PRO A 59 6.41 0.98 9.80
CA PRO A 59 5.68 0.70 11.04
C PRO A 59 5.48 -0.80 11.31
N PHE A 60 6.41 -1.63 10.85
CA PHE A 60 6.40 -3.08 11.07
C PHE A 60 7.82 -3.62 11.12
N GLY A 61 7.96 -4.81 11.74
CA GLY A 61 9.24 -5.50 11.76
C GLY A 61 9.57 -6.04 10.37
N VAL A 62 10.75 -5.72 9.87
CA VAL A 62 11.33 -6.29 8.66
C VAL A 62 12.80 -6.61 8.92
N SER A 63 13.22 -7.81 8.55
CA SER A 63 14.64 -8.20 8.61
C SER A 63 15.37 -7.74 7.36
N LYS A 64 16.69 -7.63 7.45
CA LYS A 64 17.51 -7.21 6.31
C LYS A 64 17.37 -8.19 5.13
N GLU A 65 17.23 -9.47 5.42
CA GLU A 65 17.11 -10.55 4.43
C GLU A 65 15.75 -10.54 3.72
N ASP A 66 14.74 -9.89 4.31
CA ASP A 66 13.40 -9.76 3.72
C ASP A 66 13.28 -8.57 2.79
N ILE A 67 14.29 -7.68 2.73
CA ILE A 67 14.28 -6.50 1.85
C ILE A 67 14.89 -6.90 0.50
N GLU A 68 14.05 -6.87 -0.52
CA GLU A 68 14.43 -7.16 -1.90
C GLU A 68 14.75 -5.87 -2.65
N ASP A 69 15.91 -5.81 -3.29
CA ASP A 69 16.26 -4.73 -4.21
C ASP A 69 15.57 -4.94 -5.55
N VAL A 70 14.50 -4.22 -5.80
CA VAL A 70 13.76 -4.29 -7.07
C VAL A 70 14.24 -3.31 -8.13
N SER A 71 15.30 -2.53 -7.84
CA SER A 71 15.91 -1.63 -8.82
C SER A 71 16.49 -2.37 -10.02
N LEU A 72 16.91 -3.62 -9.81
CA LEU A 72 17.44 -4.50 -10.86
C LEU A 72 16.37 -4.92 -11.88
N LEU A 73 15.08 -4.86 -11.52
CA LEU A 73 13.98 -5.15 -12.43
C LEU A 73 13.74 -4.00 -13.44
N PHE A 74 14.33 -2.84 -13.20
CA PHE A 74 14.24 -1.68 -14.09
C PHE A 74 15.13 -1.77 -15.34
N ASN A 75 15.81 -2.89 -15.54
CA ASN A 75 16.51 -3.18 -16.80
C ASN A 75 15.56 -3.36 -18.00
N ASP A 76 14.28 -3.64 -17.74
CA ASP A 76 13.24 -3.71 -18.77
C ASP A 76 12.69 -2.31 -19.08
N LYS A 77 12.86 -1.87 -20.33
CA LYS A 77 12.36 -0.59 -20.83
C LYS A 77 10.84 -0.43 -20.66
N ASN A 78 10.09 -1.51 -20.82
CA ASN A 78 8.64 -1.48 -20.71
C ASN A 78 8.22 -1.25 -19.25
N ILE A 79 8.89 -1.89 -18.31
CA ILE A 79 8.68 -1.67 -16.87
C ILE A 79 8.97 -0.21 -16.51
N LEU A 80 10.10 0.34 -16.98
CA LEU A 80 10.42 1.74 -16.77
C LEU A 80 9.36 2.70 -17.32
N GLN A 81 8.94 2.50 -18.56
CA GLN A 81 7.90 3.32 -19.17
C GLN A 81 6.58 3.25 -18.40
N ALA A 82 6.24 2.08 -17.91
CA ALA A 82 5.03 1.88 -17.12
C ALA A 82 5.10 2.57 -15.74
N ILE A 83 6.23 2.49 -15.05
CA ILE A 83 6.44 3.08 -13.73
C ILE A 83 6.56 4.61 -13.82
N PHE A 84 7.39 5.11 -14.73
CA PHE A 84 7.60 6.56 -14.88
C PHE A 84 6.52 7.24 -15.75
N SER A 85 5.66 6.46 -16.40
CA SER A 85 4.62 6.95 -17.33
C SER A 85 5.18 7.88 -18.40
N ALA A 86 6.39 7.56 -18.91
CA ALA A 86 7.13 8.36 -19.87
C ALA A 86 7.99 7.47 -20.76
N SER A 87 8.36 7.97 -21.94
CA SER A 87 9.38 7.32 -22.76
C SER A 87 10.73 7.46 -22.05
N CYS A 88 11.32 6.32 -21.71
CA CYS A 88 12.58 6.24 -20.98
C CYS A 88 13.69 5.65 -21.86
N VAL A 89 14.91 6.18 -21.71
CA VAL A 89 16.15 5.55 -22.17
C VAL A 89 16.93 5.20 -20.91
N MET A 90 17.49 4.01 -20.86
CA MET A 90 18.24 3.51 -19.72
C MET A 90 19.65 3.09 -20.14
N GLU A 91 20.62 3.50 -19.35
CA GLU A 91 21.96 2.94 -19.31
C GLU A 91 22.07 2.05 -18.06
N TYR A 92 21.94 0.73 -18.29
CA TYR A 92 21.89 -0.25 -17.21
C TYR A 92 23.29 -0.53 -16.67
N LYS A 93 23.40 -0.54 -15.32
CA LYS A 93 24.67 -0.76 -14.60
C LYS A 93 25.81 0.14 -15.13
N LYS A 94 25.60 1.42 -15.03
CA LYS A 94 26.64 2.42 -15.36
C LYS A 94 27.90 2.22 -14.51
N ASN A 95 27.72 1.81 -13.26
CA ASN A 95 28.75 1.39 -12.33
C ASN A 95 28.22 0.30 -11.37
N GLU A 96 28.99 -0.03 -10.34
CA GLU A 96 28.63 -1.07 -9.36
C GLU A 96 27.31 -0.78 -8.63
N TYR A 97 27.00 0.50 -8.35
CA TYR A 97 25.90 0.91 -7.48
C TYR A 97 24.77 1.61 -8.20
N THR A 98 24.94 2.03 -9.45
CA THR A 98 23.94 2.83 -10.15
C THR A 98 23.69 2.40 -11.58
N SER A 99 22.44 2.59 -12.01
CA SER A 99 22.05 2.66 -13.42
C SER A 99 21.49 4.05 -13.70
N GLU A 100 21.52 4.49 -14.95
CA GLU A 100 21.03 5.81 -15.33
C GLU A 100 19.76 5.69 -16.17
N ILE A 101 18.76 6.49 -15.89
CA ILE A 101 17.60 6.67 -16.75
C ILE A 101 17.46 8.13 -17.19
N ALA A 102 17.18 8.30 -18.48
CA ALA A 102 16.80 9.58 -19.05
C ALA A 102 15.32 9.55 -19.46
N TYR A 103 14.53 10.51 -18.96
CA TYR A 103 13.12 10.66 -19.31
C TYR A 103 12.69 12.12 -19.21
N ASN A 104 11.87 12.57 -20.14
CA ASN A 104 11.36 13.95 -20.19
C ASN A 104 12.46 15.03 -20.10
N GLY A 105 13.65 14.77 -20.72
CA GLY A 105 14.78 15.69 -20.68
C GLY A 105 15.51 15.80 -19.34
N LYS A 106 15.29 14.85 -18.44
CA LYS A 106 15.97 14.74 -17.14
C LYS A 106 16.66 13.40 -17.04
N THR A 107 17.78 13.39 -16.33
CA THR A 107 18.53 12.18 -16.02
C THR A 107 18.49 11.93 -14.52
N VAL A 108 18.33 10.67 -14.12
CA VAL A 108 18.22 10.25 -12.73
C VAL A 108 19.03 8.97 -12.54
N ASP A 109 19.80 8.90 -11.47
CA ASP A 109 20.50 7.69 -11.07
C ASP A 109 19.55 6.75 -10.31
N ILE A 110 19.39 5.52 -10.79
CA ILE A 110 18.72 4.43 -10.09
C ILE A 110 19.75 3.75 -9.20
N VAL A 111 19.52 3.72 -7.91
CA VAL A 111 20.48 3.16 -6.93
C VAL A 111 20.16 1.71 -6.63
N HIS A 112 21.19 0.85 -6.76
CA HIS A 112 21.14 -0.56 -6.40
C HIS A 112 21.49 -0.72 -4.91
N ILE A 113 20.48 -0.72 -4.05
CA ILE A 113 20.67 -0.74 -2.59
C ILE A 113 21.26 -2.07 -2.10
N GLY A 114 21.01 -3.16 -2.82
CA GLY A 114 21.57 -4.47 -2.52
C GLY A 114 23.09 -4.49 -2.61
N GLU A 115 23.65 -3.81 -3.62
CA GLU A 115 25.10 -3.68 -3.84
C GLU A 115 25.70 -2.61 -2.90
N LEU A 116 25.03 -1.47 -2.72
CA LEU A 116 25.50 -0.39 -1.85
C LEU A 116 25.56 -0.83 -0.37
N GLY A 117 24.57 -1.62 0.04
CA GLY A 117 24.35 -2.00 1.42
C GLY A 117 23.58 -0.94 2.22
N TYR A 118 22.93 -1.38 3.27
CA TYR A 118 22.14 -0.55 4.18
C TYR A 118 22.16 -1.18 5.58
N GLU A 119 21.81 -0.36 6.59
CA GLU A 119 21.65 -0.78 7.96
C GLU A 119 20.17 -0.87 8.31
N THR A 120 19.80 -1.86 9.14
CA THR A 120 18.46 -1.98 9.72
C THR A 120 18.55 -1.96 11.22
N SER A 121 17.65 -1.22 11.87
CA SER A 121 17.52 -1.15 13.32
C SER A 121 16.07 -1.37 13.73
N VAL A 122 15.84 -2.40 14.56
CA VAL A 122 14.51 -2.66 15.10
C VAL A 122 14.22 -1.65 16.20
N LEU A 123 13.12 -0.93 16.07
CA LEU A 123 12.60 0.00 17.07
C LEU A 123 11.41 -0.61 17.81
N SER A 124 10.87 0.12 18.79
CA SER A 124 9.75 -0.36 19.61
C SER A 124 8.50 -0.78 18.81
N GLU A 125 8.22 -0.13 17.67
CA GLU A 125 7.01 -0.34 16.88
C GLU A 125 7.26 -0.58 15.38
N GLY A 126 8.52 -0.76 14.96
CA GLY A 126 8.83 -0.94 13.54
C GLY A 126 10.32 -1.05 13.27
N THR A 127 10.73 -0.76 12.04
CA THR A 127 12.13 -0.86 11.60
C THR A 127 12.59 0.44 10.96
N LEU A 128 13.76 0.89 11.36
CA LEU A 128 14.49 1.99 10.71
C LEU A 128 15.50 1.39 9.72
N ILE A 129 15.42 1.82 8.48
CA ILE A 129 16.35 1.49 7.39
C ILE A 129 17.18 2.74 7.12
N LYS A 130 18.50 2.60 7.12
CA LYS A 130 19.45 3.69 6.90
C LYS A 130 20.37 3.35 5.73
N ILE A 131 20.47 4.25 4.77
CA ILE A 131 21.32 4.14 3.60
C ILE A 131 22.36 5.26 3.65
N ASP A 132 23.64 4.90 3.57
CA ASP A 132 24.75 5.84 3.58
C ASP A 132 24.92 6.46 2.17
N LEU A 133 24.58 7.73 2.03
CA LEU A 133 24.70 8.49 0.80
C LEU A 133 26.12 9.01 0.57
N GLU A 134 26.94 9.15 1.61
CA GLU A 134 28.35 9.55 1.44
C GLU A 134 29.15 8.47 0.71
N LYS A 135 28.84 7.19 1.00
CA LYS A 135 29.41 6.04 0.28
C LYS A 135 29.01 6.02 -1.19
N LEU A 136 27.78 6.42 -1.48
CA LEU A 136 27.23 6.45 -2.85
C LEU A 136 27.77 7.64 -3.68
N ARG A 137 28.08 8.76 -3.03
CA ARG A 137 28.45 10.03 -3.69
C ARG A 137 29.47 9.93 -4.84
N PRO A 138 30.56 9.16 -4.75
CA PRO A 138 31.52 9.03 -5.86
C PRO A 138 30.98 8.38 -7.13
N TYR A 139 29.86 7.68 -7.02
CA TYR A 139 29.24 6.89 -8.10
C TYR A 139 28.02 7.59 -8.72
N LEU A 140 27.63 8.75 -8.19
CA LEU A 140 26.51 9.55 -8.72
C LEU A 140 27.00 10.52 -9.80
N ASP A 141 26.40 10.43 -10.97
CA ASP A 141 26.61 11.43 -12.01
C ASP A 141 25.60 12.56 -11.91
N ASN A 142 24.38 12.24 -11.52
CA ASN A 142 23.28 13.17 -11.39
C ASN A 142 23.11 13.67 -9.95
N ASP A 143 22.50 14.84 -9.78
CA ASP A 143 22.09 15.35 -8.47
C ASP A 143 20.72 14.81 -8.02
N GLU A 144 20.14 13.91 -8.79
CA GLU A 144 18.87 13.28 -8.53
C GLU A 144 19.01 11.76 -8.54
N ALA A 145 18.59 11.10 -7.45
CA ALA A 145 18.66 9.65 -7.29
C ALA A 145 17.29 9.07 -6.93
N TYR A 146 17.07 7.84 -7.40
CA TYR A 146 15.87 7.06 -7.15
C TYR A 146 16.26 5.75 -6.49
N PHE A 147 15.67 5.49 -5.33
CA PHE A 147 15.84 4.30 -4.51
C PHE A 147 14.55 3.51 -4.54
N VAL A 148 14.61 2.19 -4.66
CA VAL A 148 13.41 1.35 -4.62
C VAL A 148 13.72 -0.03 -4.07
N TRP A 149 12.86 -0.49 -3.18
CA TRP A 149 12.94 -1.84 -2.61
C TRP A 149 11.57 -2.37 -2.24
N ARG A 150 11.48 -3.68 -2.13
CA ARG A 150 10.29 -4.43 -1.76
C ARG A 150 10.47 -5.08 -0.41
N MET A 151 9.45 -5.05 0.39
CA MET A 151 9.41 -5.68 1.71
C MET A 151 8.13 -6.50 1.87
N PRO A 152 8.16 -7.62 2.61
CA PRO A 152 6.91 -8.27 3.02
C PRO A 152 6.14 -7.31 3.91
N HIS A 153 4.86 -7.18 3.62
CA HIS A 153 3.94 -6.41 4.43
C HIS A 153 3.13 -7.33 5.33
N LYS A 154 2.55 -6.79 6.39
CA LYS A 154 1.63 -7.53 7.25
C LYS A 154 0.51 -8.18 6.43
N SER A 155 0.02 -9.31 6.87
CA SER A 155 -1.13 -9.94 6.25
C SER A 155 -2.34 -9.00 6.27
N LEU A 156 -3.28 -9.18 5.35
CA LEU A 156 -4.53 -8.42 5.33
C LEU A 156 -5.24 -8.40 6.67
N ASP A 157 -5.22 -9.52 7.39
CA ASP A 157 -5.86 -9.65 8.71
C ASP A 157 -5.14 -8.82 9.81
N GLU A 158 -3.85 -8.51 9.62
CA GLU A 158 -3.06 -7.67 10.53
C GLU A 158 -3.15 -6.19 10.17
N VAL A 159 -3.22 -5.89 8.87
CA VAL A 159 -3.35 -4.52 8.34
C VAL A 159 -4.79 -4.05 8.44
N PHE A 160 -5.72 -4.91 8.10
CA PHE A 160 -7.14 -4.62 8.13
C PHE A 160 -7.77 -5.34 9.32
N ALA A 161 -7.83 -4.69 10.47
CA ALA A 161 -8.71 -5.19 11.53
C ALA A 161 -10.14 -5.21 10.97
N PRO A 162 -10.80 -6.36 10.90
CA PRO A 162 -12.17 -6.42 10.41
C PRO A 162 -13.02 -5.48 11.26
N ARG A 163 -13.78 -4.62 10.61
CA ARG A 163 -14.72 -3.73 11.29
C ARG A 163 -15.78 -4.60 11.96
N LYS A 164 -15.56 -4.94 13.20
CA LYS A 164 -16.50 -5.69 14.05
C LYS A 164 -17.71 -4.84 14.45
N ASP A 165 -18.33 -4.16 13.51
CA ASP A 165 -19.57 -3.41 13.77
C ASP A 165 -20.81 -4.31 13.68
N MET A 166 -20.67 -5.61 13.40
CA MET A 166 -21.78 -6.56 13.43
C MET A 166 -21.87 -7.23 14.81
N ASN A 167 -22.22 -6.46 15.81
CA ASN A 167 -22.33 -6.96 17.19
C ASN A 167 -23.67 -7.60 17.53
N SER A 168 -24.68 -7.55 16.66
CA SER A 168 -25.96 -8.18 16.95
C SER A 168 -26.27 -9.30 15.95
N ALA A 169 -26.80 -10.42 16.45
CA ALA A 169 -27.37 -11.49 15.64
C ALA A 169 -28.44 -10.97 14.67
N MET A 170 -29.12 -9.89 15.07
CA MET A 170 -30.17 -9.23 14.30
C MET A 170 -29.63 -8.50 13.07
N GLU A 171 -28.45 -7.87 13.14
CA GLU A 171 -27.83 -7.23 11.98
C GLU A 171 -27.34 -8.26 10.98
N ARG A 172 -26.75 -9.38 11.46
CA ARG A 172 -26.37 -10.51 10.59
C ARG A 172 -27.59 -11.11 9.90
N LEU A 173 -28.73 -11.20 10.59
CA LEU A 173 -29.97 -11.71 10.02
C LEU A 173 -30.52 -10.76 8.96
N LYS A 174 -30.50 -9.45 9.19
CA LYS A 174 -30.89 -8.44 8.19
C LYS A 174 -30.04 -8.52 6.93
N ASP A 175 -28.72 -8.60 7.07
CA ASP A 175 -27.80 -8.71 5.94
C ASP A 175 -28.03 -10.00 5.15
N LEU A 176 -28.29 -11.12 5.84
CA LEU A 176 -28.62 -12.40 5.20
C LEU A 176 -29.97 -12.39 4.46
N ILE A 177 -30.96 -11.61 4.95
CA ILE A 177 -32.25 -11.47 4.28
C ILE A 177 -32.14 -10.64 3.00
N THR A 178 -31.23 -9.65 2.98
CA THR A 178 -31.09 -8.73 1.85
C THR A 178 -30.15 -9.26 0.79
N THR A 179 -29.09 -9.95 1.13
CA THR A 179 -28.10 -10.46 0.16
C THR A 179 -27.34 -11.69 0.69
N PRO A 180 -27.05 -12.70 -0.16
CA PRO A 180 -26.16 -13.81 0.20
C PRO A 180 -24.69 -13.41 0.25
N ILE A 181 -24.38 -12.14 -0.01
CA ILE A 181 -23.03 -11.60 -0.10
C ILE A 181 -22.59 -11.13 1.29
N VAL A 182 -21.54 -11.74 1.81
CA VAL A 182 -20.88 -11.26 3.02
C VAL A 182 -19.84 -10.24 2.58
N ALA A 183 -20.08 -8.97 2.90
CA ALA A 183 -19.11 -7.91 2.64
C ALA A 183 -18.23 -7.73 3.89
N GLU A 184 -16.95 -8.07 3.76
CA GLU A 184 -15.94 -7.72 4.76
C GLU A 184 -15.38 -6.33 4.40
N LYS A 185 -15.43 -5.40 5.35
CA LYS A 185 -14.96 -4.03 5.17
C LYS A 185 -13.63 -3.84 5.89
N PHE A 186 -12.65 -3.34 5.17
CA PHE A 186 -11.32 -3.08 5.67
C PHE A 186 -10.96 -1.61 5.46
N GLY A 187 -10.48 -0.95 6.50
CA GLY A 187 -9.98 0.42 6.42
C GLY A 187 -8.51 0.49 6.77
N TYR A 188 -7.72 1.19 5.96
CA TYR A 188 -6.31 1.40 6.18
C TYR A 188 -5.91 2.86 5.97
N SER A 189 -5.03 3.36 6.83
CA SER A 189 -4.54 4.72 6.77
C SER A 189 -3.01 4.72 6.74
N ILE A 190 -2.43 5.29 5.70
CA ILE A 190 -0.99 5.54 5.58
C ILE A 190 -0.73 7.00 5.87
N ARG A 191 0.10 7.26 6.87
CA ARG A 191 0.47 8.61 7.26
C ARG A 191 1.99 8.77 7.20
N ILE A 192 2.44 9.67 6.33
CA ILE A 192 3.86 9.87 6.07
C ILE A 192 4.31 11.14 6.78
N ASN A 193 5.37 11.04 7.58
CA ASN A 193 5.98 12.10 8.38
C ASN A 193 5.02 12.76 9.39
N GLU A 194 4.00 12.04 9.87
CA GLU A 194 3.13 12.50 10.94
C GLU A 194 3.68 12.10 12.31
N ALA A 195 4.31 13.04 13.02
CA ALA A 195 5.02 12.79 14.28
C ALA A 195 4.19 12.08 15.35
N ARG A 196 2.87 12.28 15.41
CA ARG A 196 1.99 11.67 16.41
C ARG A 196 1.88 10.13 16.31
N LEU A 197 2.24 9.58 15.17
CA LEU A 197 2.15 8.14 14.88
C LEU A 197 3.51 7.48 14.81
N LEU A 198 4.58 8.22 15.07
CA LEU A 198 5.94 7.72 15.03
C LEU A 198 6.45 7.41 16.44
N PRO A 199 7.35 6.43 16.60
CA PRO A 199 8.01 6.18 17.87
C PRO A 199 8.82 7.39 18.32
N GLU A 200 9.00 7.47 19.66
CA GLU A 200 9.72 8.59 20.29
C GLU A 200 11.18 8.67 19.82
N GLU A 201 11.78 7.53 19.51
CA GLU A 201 13.12 7.42 18.96
C GLU A 201 13.28 8.18 17.63
N ILE A 202 12.25 8.20 16.80
CA ILE A 202 12.23 8.95 15.53
C ILE A 202 11.94 10.42 15.77
N THR A 203 10.94 10.71 16.58
CA THR A 203 10.50 12.10 16.83
C THR A 203 11.55 12.96 17.58
N LYS A 204 12.52 12.35 18.25
CA LYS A 204 13.66 13.06 18.85
C LYS A 204 14.76 13.43 17.85
N ILE A 205 14.73 12.91 16.63
CA ILE A 205 15.76 13.19 15.62
C ILE A 205 15.53 14.58 15.00
N GLY A 206 16.47 15.50 15.24
CA GLY A 206 16.37 16.88 14.75
C GLY A 206 16.31 17.00 13.21
N ALA A 207 16.96 16.09 12.47
CA ALA A 207 16.90 16.06 11.00
C ALA A 207 15.48 15.72 10.50
N PHE A 208 14.78 14.81 11.18
CA PHE A 208 13.38 14.47 10.84
C PHE A 208 12.47 15.71 10.88
N HIS A 209 12.57 16.56 11.91
CA HIS A 209 11.74 17.75 12.03
C HIS A 209 12.00 18.83 10.97
N ARG A 210 13.19 18.86 10.40
CA ARG A 210 13.57 19.80 9.33
C ARG A 210 13.13 19.34 7.94
N GLN A 211 12.78 18.05 7.81
CA GLN A 211 12.45 17.44 6.53
C GLN A 211 11.20 18.05 5.93
N LYS A 212 11.28 18.38 4.66
CA LYS A 212 10.16 18.90 3.85
C LYS A 212 9.92 18.00 2.66
N LEU A 213 9.11 16.97 2.87
CA LEU A 213 8.64 16.11 1.79
C LEU A 213 7.78 16.91 0.80
N LYS A 214 8.12 16.90 -0.50
CA LYS A 214 7.43 17.68 -1.54
C LYS A 214 6.20 16.98 -2.09
N LYS A 215 6.28 15.66 -2.22
CA LYS A 215 5.22 14.86 -2.83
C LYS A 215 5.16 13.47 -2.20
N ALA A 216 3.98 12.97 -2.05
CA ALA A 216 3.74 11.57 -1.72
C ALA A 216 2.76 10.95 -2.71
N VAL A 217 3.04 9.72 -3.11
CA VAL A 217 2.20 8.89 -3.99
C VAL A 217 1.98 7.56 -3.30
N VAL A 218 0.74 7.21 -3.11
CA VAL A 218 0.37 5.90 -2.57
C VAL A 218 -0.41 5.15 -3.65
N THR A 219 -0.04 3.92 -3.88
CA THR A 219 -0.72 3.01 -4.80
C THR A 219 -1.16 1.79 -4.01
N LEU A 220 -2.39 1.38 -4.21
CA LEU A 220 -2.96 0.15 -3.70
C LEU A 220 -3.18 -0.79 -4.87
N SER A 221 -2.54 -1.94 -4.85
CA SER A 221 -2.66 -3.01 -5.85
C SER A 221 -3.37 -4.20 -5.22
N VAL A 222 -4.59 -4.46 -5.65
CA VAL A 222 -5.46 -5.50 -5.09
C VAL A 222 -6.04 -6.38 -6.18
N ASN A 223 -6.43 -7.60 -5.80
CA ASN A 223 -7.17 -8.47 -6.70
C ASN A 223 -8.55 -7.85 -7.03
N GLU A 224 -9.05 -8.07 -8.24
CA GLU A 224 -10.35 -7.54 -8.72
C GLU A 224 -11.57 -7.95 -7.88
N SER A 225 -11.43 -8.99 -7.03
CA SER A 225 -12.49 -9.37 -6.08
C SER A 225 -12.67 -8.37 -4.92
N TYR A 226 -11.79 -7.37 -4.81
CA TYR A 226 -11.89 -6.29 -3.85
C TYR A 226 -12.40 -5.02 -4.50
N GLU A 227 -13.39 -4.42 -3.90
CA GLU A 227 -13.93 -3.14 -4.33
C GLU A 227 -13.45 -2.02 -3.41
N LEU A 228 -12.92 -0.97 -4.01
CA LEU A 228 -12.58 0.23 -3.27
C LEU A 228 -13.82 1.12 -3.17
N ASN A 229 -14.21 1.48 -1.94
CA ASN A 229 -15.36 2.35 -1.70
C ASN A 229 -15.05 3.84 -1.77
N ASP A 230 -13.79 4.21 -1.96
CA ASP A 230 -13.38 5.60 -1.93
C ASP A 230 -13.22 6.16 -3.35
N ALA A 231 -13.98 7.23 -3.64
CA ALA A 231 -13.92 7.97 -4.89
C ALA A 231 -12.69 8.89 -5.03
N GLY A 232 -11.81 8.93 -4.03
CA GLY A 232 -10.67 9.85 -3.98
C GLY A 232 -9.43 9.41 -4.76
N ALA A 233 -9.44 8.26 -5.42
CA ALA A 233 -8.31 7.79 -6.20
C ALA A 233 -8.08 8.71 -7.43
N TYR A 234 -6.86 9.24 -7.56
CA TYR A 234 -6.46 10.07 -8.69
C TYR A 234 -6.42 9.29 -10.01
N ARG A 235 -6.05 8.00 -9.96
CA ARG A 235 -5.94 7.13 -11.12
C ARG A 235 -6.31 5.70 -10.74
N ILE A 236 -7.11 5.05 -11.60
CA ILE A 236 -7.48 3.64 -11.48
C ILE A 236 -7.10 2.96 -12.79
N ARG A 237 -6.41 1.81 -12.72
CA ARG A 237 -6.06 1.02 -13.89
C ARG A 237 -5.95 -0.47 -13.56
N ARG A 238 -6.25 -1.33 -14.52
CA ARG A 238 -5.77 -2.71 -14.53
C ARG A 238 -4.28 -2.74 -14.88
N LEU A 239 -3.56 -3.69 -14.32
CA LEU A 239 -2.18 -3.92 -14.76
C LEU A 239 -2.20 -4.63 -16.10
N GLU A 240 -1.33 -4.19 -17.00
CA GLU A 240 -1.14 -4.78 -18.32
C GLU A 240 -0.31 -6.06 -18.17
N GLU A 241 -0.89 -7.21 -18.56
CA GLU A 241 -0.35 -8.54 -18.32
C GLU A 241 1.12 -8.68 -18.76
N ASN A 242 1.43 -8.23 -19.96
CA ASN A 242 2.76 -8.39 -20.55
C ASN A 242 3.80 -7.40 -20.00
N LEU A 243 3.35 -6.29 -19.40
CA LEU A 243 4.23 -5.20 -18.95
C LEU A 243 4.76 -5.42 -17.54
N TYR A 244 3.96 -6.00 -16.66
CA TYR A 244 4.28 -6.09 -15.24
C TYR A 244 4.68 -7.48 -14.76
N LYS A 245 4.68 -8.49 -15.65
CA LYS A 245 4.89 -9.89 -15.29
C LYS A 245 6.12 -10.11 -14.40
N ASP A 246 7.25 -9.53 -14.77
CA ASP A 246 8.51 -9.70 -14.05
C ASP A 246 8.66 -8.75 -12.84
N PHE A 247 7.80 -7.73 -12.75
CA PHE A 247 7.77 -6.79 -11.62
C PHE A 247 6.80 -7.19 -10.51
N LEU A 248 5.85 -8.08 -10.79
CA LEU A 248 4.87 -8.50 -9.80
C LEU A 248 5.52 -9.24 -8.62
N PRO A 249 5.07 -8.99 -7.39
CA PRO A 249 5.48 -9.81 -6.26
C PRO A 249 5.09 -11.28 -6.48
N LYS A 250 5.84 -12.18 -5.86
CA LYS A 250 5.60 -13.62 -5.96
C LYS A 250 4.17 -13.99 -5.55
N GLY A 251 3.47 -14.70 -6.43
CA GLY A 251 2.10 -15.17 -6.18
C GLY A 251 1.00 -14.24 -6.72
N TYR A 252 1.37 -13.13 -7.36
CA TYR A 252 0.42 -12.26 -8.07
C TYR A 252 0.34 -12.61 -9.55
N LYS A 253 -0.85 -12.36 -10.13
CA LYS A 253 -1.09 -12.42 -11.56
C LYS A 253 -1.61 -11.07 -12.04
N SER A 254 -1.00 -10.50 -13.07
CA SER A 254 -1.35 -9.16 -13.57
C SER A 254 -2.80 -9.03 -14.00
N GLU A 255 -3.35 -10.05 -14.62
CA GLU A 255 -4.73 -10.11 -15.11
C GLU A 255 -5.80 -9.87 -14.04
N ASP A 256 -5.48 -10.24 -12.79
CA ASP A 256 -6.38 -10.14 -11.65
C ASP A 256 -6.16 -8.87 -10.80
N VAL A 257 -5.22 -7.99 -11.17
CA VAL A 257 -4.84 -6.86 -10.32
C VAL A 257 -5.37 -5.54 -10.84
N ILE A 258 -6.07 -4.82 -9.96
CA ILE A 258 -6.46 -3.43 -10.16
C ILE A 258 -5.61 -2.56 -9.23
N THR A 259 -5.08 -1.47 -9.76
CA THR A 259 -4.31 -0.49 -9.02
C THR A 259 -5.08 0.80 -8.86
N TYR A 260 -5.10 1.30 -7.63
CA TYR A 260 -5.67 2.59 -7.26
C TYR A 260 -4.53 3.48 -6.79
N GLN A 261 -4.43 4.68 -7.31
CA GLN A 261 -3.35 5.60 -7.01
C GLN A 261 -3.87 6.91 -6.45
N TRP A 262 -3.27 7.39 -5.37
CA TRP A 262 -3.47 8.70 -4.77
C TRP A 262 -2.17 9.48 -4.81
N GLN A 263 -2.29 10.79 -4.95
CA GLN A 263 -1.17 11.70 -4.97
C GLN A 263 -1.48 12.93 -4.16
N GLN A 264 -0.55 13.33 -3.33
CA GLN A 264 -0.60 14.61 -2.61
C GLN A 264 0.70 15.38 -2.82
N ASN A 265 0.58 16.69 -3.06
CA ASN A 265 1.70 17.61 -3.20
C ASN A 265 1.70 18.59 -2.03
N ARG A 266 2.86 19.07 -1.62
CA ARG A 266 3.01 20.01 -0.52
C ARG A 266 2.34 21.36 -0.82
N GLU A 267 2.34 21.82 -2.05
CA GLU A 267 1.68 23.06 -2.48
C GLU A 267 0.18 23.07 -2.14
N THR A 268 -0.44 21.89 -2.15
CA THR A 268 -1.85 21.68 -1.78
C THR A 268 -2.03 21.25 -0.32
N ASN A 269 -0.94 20.84 0.37
CA ASN A 269 -0.96 20.34 1.74
C ASN A 269 0.03 21.10 2.62
N LEU A 270 -0.43 22.19 3.25
CA LEU A 270 0.38 23.08 4.09
C LEU A 270 0.89 22.44 5.40
N LYS A 271 0.38 21.27 5.78
CA LYS A 271 0.66 20.65 7.10
C LYS A 271 2.00 19.90 7.17
N GLY A 272 2.69 19.67 6.06
CA GLY A 272 4.01 19.03 6.04
C GLY A 272 4.01 17.50 6.23
N HIS A 273 2.85 16.90 6.46
CA HIS A 273 2.64 15.45 6.50
C HIS A 273 1.58 15.05 5.48
N PHE A 274 1.61 13.80 5.02
CA PHE A 274 0.70 13.28 4.00
C PHE A 274 -0.14 12.15 4.59
N ASN A 275 -1.46 12.22 4.35
CA ASN A 275 -2.43 11.26 4.86
C ASN A 275 -3.21 10.65 3.71
N PHE A 276 -3.17 9.35 3.63
CA PHE A 276 -3.95 8.56 2.68
C PHE A 276 -4.83 7.60 3.46
N TYR A 277 -6.09 7.55 3.11
CA TYR A 277 -7.03 6.61 3.70
C TYR A 277 -7.77 5.90 2.58
N TYR A 278 -7.88 4.60 2.67
CA TYR A 278 -8.69 3.82 1.76
C TYR A 278 -9.51 2.76 2.49
N ASN A 279 -10.67 2.51 1.92
CA ASN A 279 -11.64 1.54 2.41
C ASN A 279 -11.88 0.50 1.32
N VAL A 280 -11.60 -0.75 1.64
CA VAL A 280 -11.72 -1.85 0.70
C VAL A 280 -12.80 -2.80 1.18
N ASN A 281 -13.70 -3.17 0.29
CA ASN A 281 -14.69 -4.22 0.52
C ASN A 281 -14.24 -5.49 -0.18
N LYS A 282 -14.31 -6.58 0.54
CA LYS A 282 -14.21 -7.91 -0.04
C LYS A 282 -15.60 -8.51 -0.09
N ASN A 283 -16.11 -8.65 -1.29
CA ASN A 283 -17.37 -9.33 -1.52
C ASN A 283 -17.09 -10.84 -1.64
N SER A 284 -17.53 -11.61 -0.65
CA SER A 284 -17.41 -13.06 -0.68
C SER A 284 -18.77 -13.73 -0.57
N VAL A 285 -19.02 -14.68 -1.49
CA VAL A 285 -20.17 -15.57 -1.40
C VAL A 285 -19.68 -16.91 -0.90
N SER A 286 -19.94 -17.23 0.36
CA SER A 286 -19.64 -18.58 0.86
C SER A 286 -20.77 -19.55 0.46
N ARG A 287 -20.42 -20.80 0.19
CA ARG A 287 -21.43 -21.86 -0.05
C ARG A 287 -22.43 -21.99 1.11
N GLY A 288 -21.93 -21.82 2.33
CA GLY A 288 -22.77 -21.85 3.55
C GLY A 288 -23.74 -20.68 3.62
N SER A 289 -23.29 -19.44 3.30
CA SER A 289 -24.16 -18.26 3.25
C SER A 289 -25.21 -18.39 2.18
N MET A 290 -24.85 -18.92 1.01
CA MET A 290 -25.80 -19.17 -0.08
C MET A 290 -26.86 -20.20 0.30
N PHE A 291 -26.45 -21.31 0.91
CA PHE A 291 -27.37 -22.33 1.41
C PHE A 291 -28.33 -21.76 2.46
N LEU A 292 -27.80 -21.04 3.44
CA LEU A 292 -28.60 -20.42 4.50
C LEU A 292 -29.61 -19.40 3.94
N TYR A 293 -29.20 -18.62 2.95
CA TYR A 293 -30.06 -17.69 2.23
C TYR A 293 -31.22 -18.40 1.51
N LEU A 294 -30.94 -19.51 0.81
CA LEU A 294 -31.98 -20.32 0.16
C LEU A 294 -32.97 -20.92 1.16
N VAL A 295 -32.48 -21.45 2.29
CA VAL A 295 -33.34 -21.95 3.38
C VAL A 295 -34.22 -20.82 3.91
N LEU A 296 -33.66 -19.64 4.15
CA LEU A 296 -34.40 -18.48 4.64
C LEU A 296 -35.52 -18.06 3.66
N LEU A 297 -35.20 -17.97 2.36
CA LEU A 297 -36.20 -17.67 1.33
C LEU A 297 -37.32 -18.71 1.28
N THR A 298 -36.98 -19.98 1.45
CA THR A 298 -37.99 -21.06 1.50
C THR A 298 -38.89 -20.90 2.71
N VAL A 299 -38.34 -20.62 3.90
CA VAL A 299 -39.13 -20.38 5.14
C VAL A 299 -40.03 -19.17 4.98
N ILE A 300 -39.54 -18.07 4.42
CA ILE A 300 -40.36 -16.87 4.16
C ILE A 300 -41.51 -17.19 3.19
N GLY A 301 -41.23 -17.94 2.13
CA GLY A 301 -42.24 -18.36 1.15
C GLY A 301 -43.32 -19.22 1.76
N VAL A 302 -42.96 -20.21 2.57
CA VAL A 302 -43.91 -21.06 3.32
C VAL A 302 -44.75 -20.25 4.30
N ALA A 303 -44.10 -19.38 5.07
CA ALA A 303 -44.80 -18.52 6.03
C ALA A 303 -45.79 -17.56 5.33
N GLY A 304 -45.37 -16.98 4.18
CA GLY A 304 -46.24 -16.13 3.37
C GLY A 304 -47.50 -16.88 2.86
N ASN A 305 -47.33 -18.10 2.38
CA ASN A 305 -48.47 -18.93 1.94
C ASN A 305 -49.41 -19.28 3.07
N LEU A 306 -48.89 -19.63 4.25
CA LEU A 306 -49.74 -19.92 5.43
C LEU A 306 -50.53 -18.69 5.90
N ILE A 307 -49.88 -17.50 5.86
CA ILE A 307 -50.57 -16.24 6.22
C ILE A 307 -51.66 -15.93 5.15
N ALA A 308 -51.39 -16.10 3.88
CA ALA A 308 -52.37 -15.88 2.81
C ALA A 308 -53.56 -16.81 2.94
N ASP A 309 -53.34 -18.10 3.22
CA ASP A 309 -54.39 -19.07 3.46
C ASP A 309 -55.24 -18.73 4.71
N LEU A 310 -54.62 -18.26 5.77
CA LEU A 310 -55.28 -17.80 6.99
C LEU A 310 -56.20 -16.59 6.69
N ILE A 311 -55.67 -15.60 5.97
CA ILE A 311 -56.41 -14.38 5.59
C ILE A 311 -57.57 -14.76 4.64
N GLY A 312 -57.36 -15.64 3.67
CA GLY A 312 -58.42 -16.14 2.79
C GLY A 312 -59.56 -16.79 3.56
N LYS A 313 -59.25 -17.65 4.51
CA LYS A 313 -60.23 -18.26 5.39
C LYS A 313 -61.01 -17.27 6.25
N LEU A 314 -60.32 -16.22 6.75
CA LEU A 314 -60.93 -15.16 7.57
C LEU A 314 -61.86 -14.24 6.74
N LEU A 315 -61.56 -14.04 5.48
CA LEU A 315 -62.35 -13.22 4.55
C LEU A 315 -63.45 -14.01 3.80
N GLY A 316 -63.53 -15.34 3.97
CA GLY A 316 -64.51 -16.18 3.33
C GLY A 316 -64.25 -16.38 1.86
N LEU A 317 -63.02 -16.25 1.40
CA LEU A 317 -62.53 -16.46 0.02
C LEU A 317 -62.05 -17.90 -0.16
#